data_ab59672e87f1774f3adc3e17ab78d1a4
#
_entry.id   ab59672e87f1774f3adc3e17ab78d1a4
#
_cell.length_a   1.000
_cell.length_b   1.000
_cell.length_c   1.000
_cell.angle_alpha   90.00
_cell.angle_beta   90.00
_cell.angle_gamma   90.00
#
_symmetry.space_group_name_H-M   'P 1'
#
loop_
_entity.id
_entity.type
_entity.pdbx_description
1 polymer ?
#
loop_
_entity_poly.entity_id
_entity_poly.type
_entity_poly.pdbx_seq_one_letter_code
_entity_poly.pdbx_strand_id
1 'polypeptide(L)'
;MYRIRVSKDGGILVEVDNKVIAFDTTSVPRKRPDVILISHAHRDHVNVNVINRIRSVPILMSRATYELLFRRRSPSQGNIKIINEKEPIEIASIEITALNAGHCVGSFQYFLNTNPSIVYTGDFNLQNRVILRPAEVIKGEVLIIDATYGTPRYTFPNRLRLYKMLLELVKLTLEREGVAYIAARSLGTSQEVTALINLSTLRIPVLVDRRIHYINRIHEKYEKEELRYGLIDVAGECTCVKIVPLQKANLQRRYNPVITCTGWAVTWKNLTSLPLSSHSDFNGLIKYIRESNAEIVVPVYGFINEFLDYVRKTLGIKCLNPLESRRVEV
;
A
#
# COMPACT_ATOMS: atom_id res chain seq x y z
N MET A 1 -15.26 17.21 24.93
CA MET A 1 -16.10 16.34 24.06
C MET A 1 -15.71 16.64 22.64
N TYR A 2 -15.01 15.71 21.98
CA TYR A 2 -14.47 15.92 20.65
C TYR A 2 -15.56 15.59 19.61
N ARG A 3 -15.64 16.38 18.53
CA ARG A 3 -16.54 16.09 17.42
C ARG A 3 -15.71 15.65 16.22
N ILE A 4 -15.60 14.34 16.03
CA ILE A 4 -14.96 13.77 14.84
C ILE A 4 -16.01 13.05 13.99
N ARG A 5 -15.93 13.24 12.67
CA ARG A 5 -16.70 12.48 11.70
C ARG A 5 -15.79 11.89 10.67
N VAL A 6 -15.90 10.59 10.45
CA VAL A 6 -15.20 9.90 9.36
C VAL A 6 -16.21 9.33 8.39
N SER A 7 -16.03 9.56 7.10
CA SER A 7 -16.94 9.11 6.05
C SER A 7 -16.18 8.76 4.78
N LYS A 8 -16.79 7.94 3.93
CA LYS A 8 -16.27 7.64 2.59
C LYS A 8 -16.95 8.56 1.57
N ASP A 9 -16.25 9.59 1.12
CA ASP A 9 -16.74 10.54 0.13
C ASP A 9 -15.59 10.99 -0.79
N GLY A 10 -15.43 10.32 -1.91
CA GLY A 10 -14.35 10.56 -2.87
C GLY A 10 -12.96 10.06 -2.44
N GLY A 11 -12.83 9.63 -1.22
CA GLY A 11 -11.70 9.15 -0.45
C GLY A 11 -12.17 8.91 0.97
N ILE A 12 -11.27 8.96 1.95
CA ILE A 12 -11.64 8.96 3.36
C ILE A 12 -11.66 10.41 3.83
N LEU A 13 -12.85 10.90 4.18
CA LEU A 13 -13.06 12.27 4.63
C LEU A 13 -13.16 12.31 6.16
N VAL A 14 -12.38 13.19 6.77
CA VAL A 14 -12.38 13.43 8.23
C VAL A 14 -12.75 14.87 8.50
N GLU A 15 -13.74 15.07 9.36
CA GLU A 15 -14.13 16.37 9.87
C GLU A 15 -13.75 16.45 11.36
N VAL A 16 -12.87 17.36 11.71
CA VAL A 16 -12.39 17.63 13.06
C VAL A 16 -12.08 19.12 13.23
N ASP A 17 -12.38 19.73 14.35
CA ASP A 17 -12.08 21.14 14.66
C ASP A 17 -12.46 22.13 13.55
N ASN A 18 -13.66 21.95 12.98
CA ASN A 18 -14.16 22.71 11.83
C ASN A 18 -13.30 22.62 10.55
N LYS A 19 -12.39 21.66 10.48
CA LYS A 19 -11.57 21.35 9.31
C LYS A 19 -12.07 20.09 8.62
N VAL A 20 -11.80 20.02 7.33
CA VAL A 20 -12.12 18.87 6.47
C VAL A 20 -10.85 18.36 5.85
N ILE A 21 -10.42 17.18 6.24
CA ILE A 21 -9.23 16.52 5.72
C ILE A 21 -9.67 15.36 4.83
N ALA A 22 -9.12 15.25 3.63
CA ALA A 22 -9.34 14.10 2.77
C ALA A 22 -8.06 13.26 2.69
N PHE A 23 -8.19 11.97 2.94
CA PHE A 23 -7.13 10.99 2.67
C PHE A 23 -7.50 10.22 1.42
N ASP A 24 -6.52 10.10 0.52
CA ASP A 24 -6.64 9.36 -0.72
C ASP A 24 -7.91 9.71 -1.52
N THR A 25 -7.76 10.18 -2.73
CA THR A 25 -8.87 10.78 -3.45
C THR A 25 -9.05 10.12 -4.82
N THR A 26 -10.13 9.33 -4.96
CA THR A 26 -10.48 8.59 -6.18
C THR A 26 -11.62 9.23 -6.97
N SER A 27 -12.45 10.04 -6.30
CA SER A 27 -13.47 10.91 -6.93
C SER A 27 -13.50 12.27 -6.23
N VAL A 28 -14.13 13.27 -6.84
CA VAL A 28 -14.21 14.61 -6.24
C VAL A 28 -15.11 14.54 -5.00
N PRO A 29 -14.61 14.88 -3.80
CA PRO A 29 -15.43 14.92 -2.59
C PRO A 29 -16.59 15.93 -2.73
N ARG A 30 -17.76 15.62 -2.21
CA ARG A 30 -18.91 16.55 -2.18
C ARG A 30 -18.65 17.75 -1.28
N LYS A 31 -18.03 17.47 -0.13
CA LYS A 31 -17.57 18.52 0.79
C LYS A 31 -16.14 18.89 0.42
N ARG A 32 -15.88 20.20 0.21
CA ARG A 32 -14.55 20.69 -0.14
C ARG A 32 -13.60 20.47 1.04
N PRO A 33 -12.48 19.74 0.85
CA PRO A 33 -11.47 19.60 1.89
C PRO A 33 -10.60 20.86 2.02
N ASP A 34 -10.07 21.08 3.22
CA ASP A 34 -9.04 22.08 3.51
C ASP A 34 -7.64 21.60 3.07
N VAL A 35 -7.44 20.27 3.10
CA VAL A 35 -6.21 19.61 2.66
C VAL A 35 -6.50 18.19 2.17
N ILE A 36 -5.71 17.72 1.20
CA ILE A 36 -5.74 16.34 0.70
C ILE A 36 -4.39 15.70 0.96
N LEU A 37 -4.38 14.52 1.57
CA LEU A 37 -3.20 13.73 1.90
C LEU A 37 -3.21 12.43 1.10
N ILE A 38 -2.25 12.25 0.20
CA ILE A 38 -2.14 11.05 -0.64
C ILE A 38 -1.11 10.11 -0.02
N SER A 39 -1.57 8.93 0.41
CA SER A 39 -0.70 7.94 1.04
C SER A 39 0.29 7.31 0.07
N HIS A 40 -0.14 6.92 -1.13
CA HIS A 40 0.70 6.26 -2.13
C HIS A 40 0.06 6.25 -3.54
N ALA A 41 0.77 5.70 -4.53
CA ALA A 41 0.42 5.81 -5.95
C ALA A 41 -0.48 4.70 -6.52
N HIS A 42 -1.14 3.87 -5.71
CA HIS A 42 -2.10 2.89 -6.21
C HIS A 42 -3.39 3.55 -6.67
N ARG A 43 -4.02 3.00 -7.73
CA ARG A 43 -5.21 3.60 -8.38
C ARG A 43 -6.47 3.53 -7.54
N ASP A 44 -6.55 2.61 -6.62
CA ASP A 44 -7.63 2.47 -5.64
C ASP A 44 -7.55 3.51 -4.52
N HIS A 45 -6.43 4.25 -4.42
CA HIS A 45 -6.20 5.36 -3.49
C HIS A 45 -6.21 6.73 -4.16
N VAL A 46 -5.76 6.83 -5.41
CA VAL A 46 -5.66 8.11 -6.07
C VAL A 46 -6.00 8.04 -7.56
N ASN A 47 -6.79 9.02 -8.01
CA ASN A 47 -7.11 9.21 -9.42
C ASN A 47 -6.52 10.53 -9.92
N VAL A 48 -5.52 10.46 -10.79
CA VAL A 48 -4.82 11.64 -11.35
C VAL A 48 -5.78 12.62 -12.03
N ASN A 49 -6.82 12.13 -12.72
CA ASN A 49 -7.81 13.00 -13.35
C ASN A 49 -8.63 13.79 -12.32
N VAL A 50 -8.87 13.22 -11.15
CA VAL A 50 -9.55 13.90 -10.03
C VAL A 50 -8.63 14.94 -9.42
N ILE A 51 -7.36 14.57 -9.14
CA ILE A 51 -6.34 15.50 -8.64
C ILE A 51 -6.23 16.74 -9.55
N ASN A 52 -6.21 16.56 -10.87
CA ASN A 52 -6.13 17.64 -11.84
C ASN A 52 -7.38 18.55 -11.89
N ARG A 53 -8.52 18.12 -11.36
CA ARG A 53 -9.77 18.91 -11.27
C ARG A 53 -9.87 19.70 -9.96
N ILE A 54 -9.22 19.24 -8.91
CA ILE A 54 -9.28 19.90 -7.59
C ILE A 54 -8.34 21.09 -7.59
N ARG A 55 -8.93 22.30 -7.57
CA ARG A 55 -8.19 23.56 -7.58
C ARG A 55 -8.16 24.16 -6.19
N SER A 56 -7.09 24.88 -5.87
CA SER A 56 -6.98 25.70 -4.65
C SER A 56 -7.11 24.91 -3.33
N VAL A 57 -6.91 23.58 -3.35
CA VAL A 57 -6.78 22.74 -2.14
C VAL A 57 -5.36 22.21 -2.12
N PRO A 58 -4.59 22.40 -1.04
CA PRO A 58 -3.26 21.80 -0.91
C PRO A 58 -3.35 20.27 -0.98
N ILE A 59 -2.48 19.64 -1.79
CA ILE A 59 -2.41 18.19 -1.94
C ILE A 59 -0.99 17.76 -1.57
N LEU A 60 -0.87 16.97 -0.51
CA LEU A 60 0.41 16.54 0.03
C LEU A 60 0.71 15.09 -0.36
N MET A 61 1.92 14.82 -0.77
CA MET A 61 2.41 13.47 -1.08
C MET A 61 3.94 13.40 -1.08
N SER A 62 4.50 12.21 -1.07
CA SER A 62 5.94 12.00 -1.24
C SER A 62 6.39 12.32 -2.66
N ARG A 63 7.67 12.59 -2.84
CA ARG A 63 8.27 12.80 -4.18
C ARG A 63 8.14 11.54 -5.04
N ALA A 64 8.33 10.35 -4.48
CA ALA A 64 8.19 9.10 -5.22
C ALA A 64 6.74 8.86 -5.69
N THR A 65 5.76 9.11 -4.83
CA THR A 65 4.33 9.04 -5.19
C THR A 65 4.01 10.01 -6.32
N TYR A 66 4.51 11.25 -6.24
CA TYR A 66 4.35 12.25 -7.31
C TYR A 66 4.90 11.75 -8.65
N GLU A 67 6.14 11.26 -8.70
CA GLU A 67 6.76 10.78 -9.95
C GLU A 67 6.04 9.55 -10.52
N LEU A 68 5.55 8.65 -9.67
CA LEU A 68 4.75 7.49 -10.09
C LEU A 68 3.41 7.91 -10.73
N LEU A 69 2.75 8.93 -10.18
CA LEU A 69 1.45 9.43 -10.66
C LEU A 69 1.58 10.27 -11.92
N PHE A 70 2.56 11.16 -12.00
CA PHE A 70 2.69 12.18 -13.04
C PHE A 70 3.80 11.88 -14.06
N ARG A 71 4.05 10.60 -14.33
CA ARG A 71 5.09 10.10 -15.25
C ARG A 71 5.16 10.83 -16.60
N ARG A 72 4.01 11.21 -17.18
CA ARG A 72 3.91 11.72 -18.55
C ARG A 72 3.49 13.17 -18.67
N ARG A 73 2.92 13.74 -17.63
CA ARG A 73 2.42 15.12 -17.62
C ARG A 73 2.51 15.67 -16.20
N SER A 74 3.20 16.78 -16.04
CA SER A 74 3.11 17.55 -14.80
C SER A 74 1.66 17.96 -14.57
N PRO A 75 1.19 17.98 -13.32
CA PRO A 75 -0.14 18.50 -13.01
C PRO A 75 -0.22 19.96 -13.48
N SER A 76 -1.38 20.34 -13.99
CA SER A 76 -1.62 21.69 -14.50
C SER A 76 -1.68 22.77 -13.40
N GLN A 77 -1.50 22.38 -12.13
CA GLN A 77 -1.79 23.24 -10.98
C GLN A 77 -0.69 23.15 -9.91
N GLY A 78 -0.32 24.32 -9.37
CA GLY A 78 0.72 24.46 -8.33
C GLY A 78 0.29 24.13 -6.90
N ASN A 79 -0.83 23.41 -6.69
CA ASN A 79 -1.35 23.09 -5.38
C ASN A 79 -0.79 21.79 -4.76
N ILE A 80 0.05 21.04 -5.51
CA ILE A 80 0.72 19.85 -4.99
C ILE A 80 1.97 20.27 -4.23
N LYS A 81 2.04 19.86 -2.97
CA LYS A 81 3.18 20.03 -2.08
C LYS A 81 3.86 18.69 -1.84
N ILE A 82 5.15 18.64 -2.15
CA ILE A 82 5.97 17.48 -1.81
C ILE A 82 6.43 17.64 -0.37
N ILE A 83 6.21 16.59 0.42
CA ILE A 83 6.61 16.51 1.82
C ILE A 83 7.58 15.35 2.04
N ASN A 84 8.39 15.47 3.09
CA ASN A 84 9.36 14.47 3.48
C ASN A 84 8.89 13.72 4.73
N GLU A 85 9.45 12.54 4.92
CA GLU A 85 9.22 11.73 6.11
C GLU A 85 9.76 12.44 7.37
N LYS A 86 8.98 12.42 8.45
CA LYS A 86 9.35 12.97 9.78
C LYS A 86 9.59 14.48 9.82
N GLU A 87 9.21 15.19 8.77
CA GLU A 87 9.24 16.65 8.74
C GLU A 87 7.81 17.18 8.93
N PRO A 88 7.46 17.77 10.09
CA PRO A 88 6.12 18.32 10.31
C PRO A 88 5.89 19.53 9.40
N ILE A 89 4.68 19.67 8.90
CA ILE A 89 4.23 20.81 8.09
C ILE A 89 2.88 21.31 8.61
N GLU A 90 2.74 22.63 8.75
CA GLU A 90 1.46 23.23 9.11
C GLU A 90 0.67 23.60 7.84
N ILE A 91 -0.53 23.04 7.69
CA ILE A 91 -1.47 23.33 6.61
C ILE A 91 -2.87 23.48 7.19
N ALA A 92 -3.56 24.55 6.84
CA ALA A 92 -4.91 24.85 7.33
C ALA A 92 -4.99 24.86 8.88
N SER A 93 -3.94 25.33 9.56
CA SER A 93 -3.79 25.31 11.02
C SER A 93 -3.83 23.90 11.63
N ILE A 94 -3.36 22.90 10.88
CA ILE A 94 -3.15 21.52 11.33
C ILE A 94 -1.69 21.19 11.10
N GLU A 95 -1.00 20.73 12.14
CA GLU A 95 0.33 20.16 12.01
C GLU A 95 0.21 18.71 11.54
N ILE A 96 0.86 18.40 10.42
CA ILE A 96 0.80 17.11 9.73
C ILE A 96 2.21 16.55 9.65
N THR A 97 2.40 15.32 10.08
CA THR A 97 3.66 14.58 9.94
C THR A 97 3.44 13.32 9.10
N ALA A 98 4.22 13.17 8.04
CA ALA A 98 4.25 11.95 7.24
C ALA A 98 5.30 10.99 7.77
N LEU A 99 4.99 9.68 7.82
CA LEU A 99 5.90 8.62 8.25
C LEU A 99 5.86 7.47 7.23
N ASN A 100 6.93 6.69 7.15
CA ASN A 100 6.98 5.54 6.25
C ASN A 100 5.87 4.50 6.56
N ALA A 101 5.13 4.08 5.54
CA ALA A 101 4.11 3.04 5.66
C ALA A 101 4.63 1.62 5.36
N GLY A 102 5.85 1.46 4.83
CA GLY A 102 6.43 0.15 4.50
C GLY A 102 5.70 -0.65 3.41
N HIS A 103 4.73 -0.05 2.72
CA HIS A 103 3.90 -0.71 1.72
C HIS A 103 4.55 -0.75 0.33
N CYS A 104 4.95 0.39 -0.18
CA CYS A 104 5.67 0.53 -1.45
C CYS A 104 6.54 1.79 -1.41
N VAL A 105 7.38 2.00 -2.42
CA VAL A 105 8.23 3.18 -2.49
C VAL A 105 7.40 4.46 -2.39
N GLY A 106 7.78 5.33 -1.45
CA GLY A 106 7.13 6.60 -1.18
C GLY A 106 5.75 6.52 -0.52
N SER A 107 5.36 5.35 0.01
CA SER A 107 4.11 5.23 0.78
C SER A 107 4.25 5.86 2.16
N PHE A 108 3.25 6.65 2.54
CA PHE A 108 3.18 7.35 3.81
C PHE A 108 1.97 6.95 4.65
N GLN A 109 2.19 6.90 5.96
CA GLN A 109 1.20 7.09 7.02
C GLN A 109 1.18 8.58 7.37
N TYR A 110 0.08 9.07 7.95
CA TYR A 110 -0.04 10.45 8.39
C TYR A 110 -0.44 10.53 9.85
N PHE A 111 0.28 11.35 10.62
CA PHE A 111 -0.12 11.81 11.94
C PHE A 111 -0.60 13.24 11.82
N LEU A 112 -1.79 13.54 12.39
CA LEU A 112 -2.35 14.87 12.49
C LEU A 112 -2.42 15.26 13.97
N ASN A 113 -1.75 16.35 14.31
CA ASN A 113 -1.80 16.94 15.64
C ASN A 113 -3.07 17.78 15.76
N THR A 114 -4.17 17.09 15.98
CA THR A 114 -5.53 17.64 16.21
C THR A 114 -6.04 17.18 17.55
N ASN A 115 -7.21 17.64 17.96
CA ASN A 115 -7.86 17.22 19.19
C ASN A 115 -9.23 16.57 18.87
N PRO A 116 -9.37 15.20 18.84
CA PRO A 116 -8.34 14.19 19.14
C PRO A 116 -7.27 14.08 18.06
N SER A 117 -6.08 13.55 18.43
CA SER A 117 -5.01 13.23 17.49
C SER A 117 -5.41 12.10 16.55
N ILE A 118 -5.04 12.22 15.26
CA ILE A 118 -5.49 11.29 14.22
C ILE A 118 -4.28 10.62 13.56
N VAL A 119 -4.34 9.30 13.42
CA VAL A 119 -3.42 8.51 12.61
C VAL A 119 -4.18 7.92 11.42
N TYR A 120 -3.67 8.13 10.22
CA TYR A 120 -4.11 7.44 9.00
C TYR A 120 -2.97 6.57 8.48
N THR A 121 -3.18 5.25 8.45
CA THR A 121 -2.10 4.33 8.04
C THR A 121 -1.87 4.30 6.54
N GLY A 122 -2.87 4.65 5.71
CA GLY A 122 -2.87 4.20 4.32
C GLY A 122 -2.72 2.67 4.28
N ASP A 123 -2.31 2.13 3.14
CA ASP A 123 -1.83 0.76 3.08
C ASP A 123 -0.45 0.67 3.75
N PHE A 124 -0.24 -0.31 4.63
CA PHE A 124 0.99 -0.40 5.41
C PHE A 124 1.49 -1.84 5.58
N ASN A 125 2.75 -1.98 5.99
CA ASN A 125 3.33 -3.28 6.34
C ASN A 125 4.32 -3.18 7.50
N LEU A 126 4.09 -3.98 8.56
CA LEU A 126 4.95 -4.03 9.75
C LEU A 126 6.08 -5.06 9.66
N GLN A 127 6.16 -5.84 8.58
CA GLN A 127 7.18 -6.87 8.42
C GLN A 127 8.44 -6.33 7.76
N ASN A 128 9.61 -6.77 8.22
CA ASN A 128 10.85 -6.56 7.49
C ASN A 128 10.78 -7.23 6.12
N ARG A 129 11.06 -6.46 5.10
CA ARG A 129 11.09 -6.90 3.70
C ARG A 129 12.50 -6.73 3.14
N VAL A 130 12.84 -7.46 2.09
CA VAL A 130 14.19 -7.38 1.50
C VAL A 130 14.51 -6.02 0.88
N ILE A 131 13.51 -5.17 0.67
CA ILE A 131 13.67 -3.90 -0.08
C ILE A 131 13.07 -2.67 0.59
N LEU A 132 12.30 -2.84 1.64
CA LEU A 132 11.60 -1.73 2.29
C LEU A 132 11.64 -1.88 3.80
N ARG A 133 11.89 -0.77 4.48
CA ARG A 133 11.76 -0.69 5.94
C ARG A 133 10.29 -0.93 6.32
N PRO A 134 10.02 -1.62 7.44
CA PRO A 134 8.67 -1.76 7.96
C PRO A 134 8.09 -0.40 8.36
N ALA A 135 6.76 -0.31 8.41
CA ALA A 135 6.09 0.80 9.05
C ALA A 135 6.40 0.82 10.56
N GLU A 136 6.57 2.00 11.12
CA GLU A 136 6.55 2.21 12.57
C GLU A 136 5.10 2.37 13.03
N VAL A 137 4.75 1.84 14.21
CA VAL A 137 3.43 2.08 14.78
C VAL A 137 3.38 3.49 15.35
N ILE A 138 2.40 4.27 14.91
CA ILE A 138 2.18 5.63 15.37
C ILE A 138 1.13 5.62 16.47
N LYS A 139 1.40 6.32 17.56
CA LYS A 139 0.42 6.49 18.65
C LYS A 139 -0.51 7.65 18.34
N GLY A 140 -1.80 7.48 18.62
CA GLY A 140 -2.81 8.51 18.44
C GLY A 140 -4.17 8.03 18.90
N GLU A 141 -5.05 8.97 19.26
CA GLU A 141 -6.37 8.68 19.85
C GLU A 141 -7.35 8.08 18.85
N VAL A 142 -7.31 8.54 17.60
CA VAL A 142 -8.13 8.02 16.49
C VAL A 142 -7.25 7.37 15.45
N LEU A 143 -7.43 6.07 15.24
CA LEU A 143 -6.71 5.28 14.25
C LEU A 143 -7.61 4.94 13.07
N ILE A 144 -7.30 5.51 11.91
CA ILE A 144 -7.92 5.15 10.62
C ILE A 144 -6.98 4.16 9.94
N ILE A 145 -7.38 2.88 9.88
CA ILE A 145 -6.51 1.76 9.53
C ILE A 145 -6.98 0.99 8.30
N ASP A 146 -6.04 0.64 7.40
CA ASP A 146 -6.27 -0.32 6.32
C ASP A 146 -6.79 -1.66 6.88
N ALA A 147 -7.92 -2.14 6.37
CA ALA A 147 -8.51 -3.42 6.71
C ALA A 147 -8.62 -4.36 5.50
N THR A 148 -7.71 -4.22 4.51
CA THR A 148 -7.69 -5.06 3.30
C THR A 148 -7.70 -6.55 3.68
N TYR A 149 -6.95 -6.95 4.69
CA TYR A 149 -6.94 -8.31 5.23
C TYR A 149 -7.55 -8.37 6.65
N GLY A 150 -8.61 -7.60 6.90
CA GLY A 150 -9.28 -7.40 8.20
C GLY A 150 -10.08 -8.61 8.73
N THR A 151 -9.74 -9.83 8.37
CA THR A 151 -10.40 -11.05 8.88
C THR A 151 -9.35 -12.13 9.20
N PRO A 152 -9.50 -12.92 10.29
CA PRO A 152 -8.52 -13.91 10.76
C PRO A 152 -8.04 -14.91 9.70
N ARG A 153 -8.84 -15.21 8.71
CA ARG A 153 -8.48 -16.13 7.61
C ARG A 153 -7.31 -15.60 6.75
N TYR A 154 -7.00 -14.31 6.81
CA TYR A 154 -5.86 -13.70 6.11
C TYR A 154 -4.65 -13.51 7.04
N THR A 155 -4.34 -14.52 7.85
CA THR A 155 -3.07 -14.63 8.54
C THR A 155 -2.06 -15.31 7.62
N PHE A 156 -0.95 -14.61 7.33
CA PHE A 156 0.05 -15.10 6.40
C PHE A 156 1.12 -15.95 7.08
N PRO A 157 1.68 -16.94 6.39
CA PRO A 157 2.88 -17.61 6.84
C PRO A 157 4.05 -16.63 7.05
N ASN A 158 5.03 -17.03 7.86
CA ASN A 158 6.24 -16.26 8.06
C ASN A 158 6.88 -15.89 6.71
N ARG A 159 7.30 -14.64 6.55
CA ARG A 159 7.80 -14.09 5.29
C ARG A 159 9.04 -14.80 4.76
N LEU A 160 9.98 -15.17 5.64
CA LEU A 160 11.16 -15.94 5.23
C LEU A 160 10.79 -17.32 4.69
N ARG A 161 9.76 -17.95 5.24
CA ARG A 161 9.21 -19.20 4.70
C ARG A 161 8.62 -18.99 3.31
N LEU A 162 7.87 -17.91 3.10
CA LEU A 162 7.33 -17.57 1.77
C LEU A 162 8.43 -17.30 0.76
N TYR A 163 9.52 -16.64 1.15
CA TYR A 163 10.69 -16.43 0.30
C TYR A 163 11.35 -17.75 -0.12
N LYS A 164 11.57 -18.67 0.82
CA LYS A 164 12.11 -20.02 0.52
C LYS A 164 11.19 -20.76 -0.44
N MET A 165 9.90 -20.80 -0.19
CA MET A 165 8.91 -21.43 -1.06
C MET A 165 8.91 -20.83 -2.47
N LEU A 166 9.00 -19.49 -2.60
CA LEU A 166 9.07 -18.83 -3.89
C LEU A 166 10.33 -19.25 -4.67
N LEU A 167 11.50 -19.25 -4.03
CA LEU A 167 12.76 -19.64 -4.67
C LEU A 167 12.76 -21.11 -5.10
N GLU A 168 12.18 -22.01 -4.29
CA GLU A 168 12.01 -23.42 -4.65
C GLU A 168 11.08 -23.60 -5.85
N LEU A 169 9.93 -22.93 -5.88
CA LEU A 169 9.01 -22.95 -7.03
C LEU A 169 9.67 -22.41 -8.29
N VAL A 170 10.43 -21.32 -8.17
CA VAL A 170 11.18 -20.74 -9.30
C VAL A 170 12.20 -21.75 -9.82
N LYS A 171 13.02 -22.38 -8.95
CA LYS A 171 14.00 -23.38 -9.32
C LYS A 171 13.36 -24.55 -10.08
N LEU A 172 12.32 -25.15 -9.50
CA LEU A 172 11.60 -26.29 -10.10
C LEU A 172 10.97 -25.91 -11.46
N THR A 173 10.45 -24.69 -11.59
CA THR A 173 9.86 -24.22 -12.85
C THR A 173 10.95 -24.01 -13.91
N LEU A 174 12.10 -23.44 -13.55
CA LEU A 174 13.23 -23.24 -14.47
C LEU A 174 13.81 -24.58 -14.96
N GLU A 175 13.92 -25.58 -14.09
CA GLU A 175 14.40 -26.92 -14.44
C GLU A 175 13.48 -27.62 -15.46
N ARG A 176 12.17 -27.34 -15.42
CA ARG A 176 11.18 -27.98 -16.31
C ARG A 176 10.93 -27.22 -17.59
N GLU A 177 10.82 -25.89 -17.49
CA GLU A 177 10.30 -25.04 -18.55
C GLU A 177 11.38 -24.06 -19.11
N GLY A 178 12.55 -23.96 -18.47
CA GLY A 178 13.57 -22.97 -18.82
C GLY A 178 13.21 -21.54 -18.45
N VAL A 179 11.92 -21.21 -18.29
CA VAL A 179 11.44 -19.87 -17.94
C VAL A 179 10.41 -19.94 -16.81
N ALA A 180 10.61 -19.14 -15.75
CA ALA A 180 9.66 -19.03 -14.66
C ALA A 180 8.89 -17.69 -14.73
N TYR A 181 7.58 -17.74 -14.93
CA TYR A 181 6.73 -16.55 -14.89
C TYR A 181 6.22 -16.31 -13.47
N ILE A 182 6.39 -15.07 -12.97
CA ILE A 182 5.86 -14.63 -11.67
C ILE A 182 4.91 -13.47 -11.90
N ALA A 183 3.68 -13.62 -11.45
CA ALA A 183 2.69 -12.56 -11.48
C ALA A 183 2.53 -11.91 -10.11
N ALA A 184 2.76 -10.60 -10.01
CA ALA A 184 2.70 -9.84 -8.77
C ALA A 184 2.13 -8.43 -8.97
N ARG A 185 1.69 -7.77 -7.88
CA ARG A 185 1.26 -6.36 -7.94
C ARG A 185 2.45 -5.51 -8.42
N SER A 186 2.25 -4.72 -9.48
CA SER A 186 3.34 -4.01 -10.18
C SER A 186 4.11 -3.04 -9.29
N LEU A 187 3.43 -2.39 -8.33
CA LEU A 187 4.03 -1.51 -7.33
C LEU A 187 4.00 -2.20 -5.97
N GLY A 188 5.14 -2.36 -5.34
CA GLY A 188 5.35 -3.00 -4.03
C GLY A 188 5.86 -4.44 -4.14
N THR A 189 5.01 -5.43 -4.49
CA THR A 189 5.38 -6.85 -4.47
C THR A 189 6.36 -7.21 -5.61
N SER A 190 6.22 -6.63 -6.81
CA SER A 190 7.14 -6.93 -7.93
C SER A 190 8.57 -6.50 -7.64
N GLN A 191 8.80 -5.37 -6.97
CA GLN A 191 10.13 -4.91 -6.56
C GLN A 191 10.75 -5.88 -5.56
N GLU A 192 9.96 -6.31 -4.57
CA GLU A 192 10.40 -7.29 -3.57
C GLU A 192 10.78 -8.64 -4.19
N VAL A 193 9.98 -9.13 -5.13
CA VAL A 193 10.30 -10.36 -5.87
C VAL A 193 11.58 -10.20 -6.70
N THR A 194 11.75 -9.05 -7.38
CA THR A 194 12.97 -8.75 -8.14
C THR A 194 14.19 -8.79 -7.23
N ALA A 195 14.15 -8.08 -6.10
CA ALA A 195 15.26 -8.07 -5.13
C ALA A 195 15.54 -9.45 -4.55
N LEU A 196 14.51 -10.22 -4.19
CA LEU A 196 14.64 -11.55 -3.65
C LEU A 196 15.39 -12.50 -4.63
N ILE A 197 15.02 -12.48 -5.91
CA ILE A 197 15.72 -13.27 -6.94
C ILE A 197 17.16 -12.79 -7.10
N ASN A 198 17.40 -11.48 -7.11
CA ASN A 198 18.76 -10.92 -7.23
C ASN A 198 19.68 -11.28 -6.07
N LEU A 199 19.15 -11.38 -4.85
CA LEU A 199 19.87 -11.75 -3.64
C LEU A 199 20.03 -13.27 -3.48
N SER A 200 19.29 -14.06 -4.27
CA SER A 200 19.33 -15.52 -4.19
C SER A 200 20.59 -16.11 -4.83
N THR A 201 20.88 -17.36 -4.49
CA THR A 201 21.96 -18.16 -5.10
C THR A 201 21.62 -18.64 -6.51
N LEU A 202 20.43 -18.41 -7.02
CA LEU A 202 20.00 -18.86 -8.35
C LEU A 202 20.82 -18.22 -9.49
N ARG A 203 21.28 -16.98 -9.30
CA ARG A 203 22.08 -16.21 -10.29
C ARG A 203 21.45 -16.19 -11.69
N ILE A 204 20.14 -16.08 -11.75
CA ILE A 204 19.33 -16.13 -12.96
C ILE A 204 18.95 -14.70 -13.39
N PRO A 205 18.97 -14.39 -14.71
CA PRO A 205 18.46 -13.12 -15.22
C PRO A 205 16.99 -12.89 -14.83
N VAL A 206 16.67 -11.66 -14.43
CA VAL A 206 15.31 -11.22 -14.16
C VAL A 206 14.86 -10.27 -15.26
N LEU A 207 13.76 -10.60 -15.92
CA LEU A 207 13.13 -9.76 -16.93
C LEU A 207 11.78 -9.29 -16.41
N VAL A 208 11.45 -8.02 -16.64
CA VAL A 208 10.22 -7.43 -16.11
C VAL A 208 9.38 -6.77 -17.22
N ASP A 209 8.08 -6.71 -17.01
CA ASP A 209 7.17 -5.93 -17.84
C ASP A 209 7.55 -4.43 -17.84
N ARG A 210 7.27 -3.70 -18.92
CA ARG A 210 7.59 -2.26 -19.07
C ARG A 210 7.07 -1.40 -17.92
N ARG A 211 5.91 -1.74 -17.36
CA ARG A 211 5.35 -1.00 -16.21
C ARG A 211 6.18 -1.26 -14.94
N ILE A 212 6.54 -2.52 -14.71
CA ILE A 212 7.38 -2.90 -13.55
C ILE A 212 8.77 -2.29 -13.71
N HIS A 213 9.35 -2.32 -14.90
CA HIS A 213 10.64 -1.67 -15.21
C HIS A 213 10.66 -0.20 -14.80
N TYR A 214 9.62 0.56 -15.18
CA TYR A 214 9.52 1.96 -14.79
C TYR A 214 9.45 2.15 -13.27
N ILE A 215 8.65 1.31 -12.58
CA ILE A 215 8.48 1.38 -11.12
C ILE A 215 9.79 0.99 -10.41
N ASN A 216 10.52 -0.01 -10.91
CA ASN A 216 11.83 -0.39 -10.38
C ASN A 216 12.80 0.80 -10.39
N ARG A 217 12.88 1.55 -11.50
CA ARG A 217 13.72 2.75 -11.59
C ARG A 217 13.35 3.84 -10.57
N ILE A 218 12.06 4.01 -10.28
CA ILE A 218 11.62 4.94 -9.22
C ILE A 218 12.02 4.38 -7.85
N HIS A 219 11.87 3.07 -7.63
CA HIS A 219 12.28 2.43 -6.40
C HIS A 219 13.78 2.63 -6.14
N GLU A 220 14.64 2.30 -7.10
CA GLU A 220 16.10 2.49 -7.02
C GLU A 220 16.48 3.95 -6.67
N LYS A 221 15.80 4.90 -7.30
CA LYS A 221 16.06 6.33 -7.10
C LYS A 221 15.81 6.77 -5.64
N TYR A 222 14.76 6.25 -4.99
CA TYR A 222 14.31 6.73 -3.68
C TYR A 222 14.71 5.83 -2.52
N GLU A 223 14.79 4.51 -2.72
CA GLU A 223 15.24 3.57 -1.67
C GLU A 223 16.75 3.33 -1.72
N LYS A 224 17.44 3.81 -2.75
CA LYS A 224 18.90 3.67 -2.95
C LYS A 224 19.37 2.23 -3.01
N GLU A 225 18.52 1.33 -3.46
CA GLU A 225 18.80 -0.09 -3.65
C GLU A 225 18.90 -0.39 -5.14
N GLU A 226 19.97 -1.03 -5.56
CA GLU A 226 20.16 -1.45 -6.95
C GLU A 226 19.42 -2.77 -7.23
N LEU A 227 18.53 -2.75 -8.22
CA LEU A 227 17.84 -3.91 -8.72
C LEU A 227 18.41 -4.31 -10.10
N ARG A 228 18.70 -5.59 -10.29
CA ARG A 228 19.19 -6.12 -11.58
C ARG A 228 18.05 -6.74 -12.36
N TYR A 229 17.69 -6.13 -13.48
CA TYR A 229 16.59 -6.56 -14.34
C TYR A 229 16.73 -6.04 -15.77
N GLY A 230 16.11 -6.78 -16.72
CA GLY A 230 15.94 -6.35 -18.11
C GLY A 230 14.47 -6.24 -18.50
N LEU A 231 14.21 -5.88 -19.75
CA LEU A 231 12.85 -5.82 -20.31
C LEU A 231 12.48 -7.13 -21.00
N ILE A 232 11.27 -7.64 -20.74
CA ILE A 232 10.75 -8.86 -21.41
C ILE A 232 10.70 -8.68 -22.93
N ASP A 233 10.28 -7.52 -23.42
CA ASP A 233 10.04 -7.27 -24.83
C ASP A 233 11.33 -7.13 -25.66
N VAL A 234 12.49 -7.04 -25.05
CA VAL A 234 13.79 -6.83 -25.72
C VAL A 234 14.67 -8.07 -25.63
N ALA A 235 14.40 -8.96 -24.67
CA ALA A 235 15.19 -10.14 -24.45
C ALA A 235 14.83 -11.24 -25.45
N GLY A 236 15.84 -11.89 -26.04
CA GLY A 236 15.67 -13.11 -26.80
C GLY A 236 15.31 -14.31 -25.91
N GLU A 237 15.39 -15.53 -26.44
CA GLU A 237 15.24 -16.77 -25.66
C GLU A 237 16.32 -16.87 -24.61
N CYS A 238 15.91 -17.09 -23.36
CA CYS A 238 16.84 -17.24 -22.23
C CYS A 238 16.21 -18.07 -21.11
N THR A 239 17.05 -18.77 -20.37
CA THR A 239 16.66 -19.32 -19.06
C THR A 239 16.62 -18.18 -18.08
N CYS A 240 15.42 -17.79 -17.62
CA CYS A 240 15.23 -16.57 -16.86
C CYS A 240 13.93 -16.54 -16.05
N VAL A 241 13.84 -15.61 -15.12
CA VAL A 241 12.60 -15.26 -14.43
C VAL A 241 11.94 -14.08 -15.15
N LYS A 242 10.65 -14.18 -15.46
CA LYS A 242 9.84 -13.11 -16.05
C LYS A 242 8.77 -12.63 -15.08
N ILE A 243 8.86 -11.37 -14.63
CA ILE A 243 7.89 -10.78 -13.69
C ILE A 243 6.88 -9.93 -14.45
N VAL A 244 5.61 -10.28 -14.31
CA VAL A 244 4.49 -9.62 -14.99
C VAL A 244 3.49 -9.03 -13.99
N PRO A 245 2.72 -8.01 -14.39
CA PRO A 245 1.62 -7.50 -13.56
C PRO A 245 0.60 -8.59 -13.23
N LEU A 246 0.07 -8.57 -12.00
CA LEU A 246 -0.90 -9.56 -11.52
C LEU A 246 -2.11 -9.71 -12.47
N GLN A 247 -2.55 -8.61 -13.10
CA GLN A 247 -3.66 -8.61 -14.05
C GLN A 247 -3.37 -9.42 -15.33
N LYS A 248 -2.09 -9.65 -15.65
CA LYS A 248 -1.66 -10.47 -16.78
C LYS A 248 -1.54 -11.96 -16.45
N ALA A 249 -1.71 -12.37 -15.19
CA ALA A 249 -1.54 -13.75 -14.75
C ALA A 249 -2.39 -14.75 -15.56
N ASN A 250 -3.68 -14.47 -15.75
CA ASN A 250 -4.59 -15.36 -16.46
C ASN A 250 -4.27 -15.49 -17.96
N LEU A 251 -3.84 -14.40 -18.59
CA LEU A 251 -3.38 -14.45 -19.98
C LEU A 251 -2.12 -15.30 -20.11
N GLN A 252 -1.16 -15.10 -19.21
CA GLN A 252 0.10 -15.81 -19.21
C GLN A 252 -0.07 -17.31 -18.94
N ARG A 253 -1.00 -17.70 -18.04
CA ARG A 253 -1.32 -19.11 -17.72
C ARG A 253 -1.84 -19.94 -18.90
N ARG A 254 -2.30 -19.31 -19.97
CA ARG A 254 -2.72 -20.01 -21.18
C ARG A 254 -1.55 -20.67 -21.89
N TYR A 255 -0.34 -20.18 -21.67
CA TYR A 255 0.87 -20.60 -22.41
C TYR A 255 1.98 -21.10 -21.50
N ASN A 256 1.97 -20.74 -20.22
CA ASN A 256 3.08 -21.02 -19.30
C ASN A 256 2.57 -21.27 -17.88
N PRO A 257 3.28 -22.09 -17.08
CA PRO A 257 3.09 -22.11 -15.63
C PRO A 257 3.37 -20.74 -15.02
N VAL A 258 2.48 -20.24 -14.16
CA VAL A 258 2.62 -18.93 -13.52
C VAL A 258 2.58 -19.05 -12.01
N ILE A 259 3.64 -18.61 -11.35
CA ILE A 259 3.69 -18.44 -9.90
C ILE A 259 3.00 -17.10 -9.58
N THR A 260 2.00 -17.11 -8.69
CA THR A 260 1.26 -15.89 -8.34
C THR A 260 1.57 -15.45 -6.93
N CYS A 261 2.00 -14.19 -6.77
CA CYS A 261 2.31 -13.57 -5.48
C CYS A 261 1.24 -12.51 -5.14
N THR A 262 0.36 -12.84 -4.19
CA THR A 262 -0.71 -11.95 -3.70
C THR A 262 -1.23 -12.45 -2.35
N GLY A 263 -1.56 -11.57 -1.41
CA GLY A 263 -2.11 -11.96 -0.11
C GLY A 263 -3.42 -12.74 -0.20
N TRP A 264 -4.19 -12.56 -1.26
CA TRP A 264 -5.42 -13.33 -1.52
C TRP A 264 -5.15 -14.83 -1.68
N ALA A 265 -3.92 -15.21 -2.05
CA ALA A 265 -3.53 -16.60 -2.26
C ALA A 265 -3.61 -17.48 -0.99
N VAL A 266 -3.69 -16.90 0.19
CA VAL A 266 -3.85 -17.66 1.45
C VAL A 266 -5.11 -18.53 1.44
N THR A 267 -6.15 -18.11 0.73
CA THR A 267 -7.42 -18.85 0.62
C THR A 267 -7.52 -19.69 -0.65
N TRP A 268 -6.50 -19.67 -1.51
CA TRP A 268 -6.52 -20.38 -2.79
C TRP A 268 -5.95 -21.80 -2.63
N LYS A 269 -6.61 -22.79 -3.23
CA LYS A 269 -6.14 -24.16 -3.29
C LYS A 269 -5.16 -24.40 -4.47
N ASN A 270 -4.24 -23.49 -4.69
CA ASN A 270 -3.30 -23.55 -5.80
C ASN A 270 -1.84 -23.53 -5.30
N LEU A 271 -1.11 -24.61 -5.57
CA LEU A 271 0.27 -24.82 -5.12
C LEU A 271 1.28 -23.82 -5.71
N THR A 272 0.95 -23.17 -6.85
CA THR A 272 1.79 -22.15 -7.48
C THR A 272 1.39 -20.73 -7.07
N SER A 273 0.58 -20.56 -6.03
CA SER A 273 0.17 -19.26 -5.52
C SER A 273 0.63 -19.06 -4.09
N LEU A 274 1.31 -17.95 -3.84
CA LEU A 274 1.91 -17.64 -2.54
C LEU A 274 1.29 -16.36 -1.95
N PRO A 275 0.94 -16.35 -0.65
CA PRO A 275 0.40 -15.17 0.02
C PRO A 275 1.49 -14.14 0.35
N LEU A 276 2.27 -13.76 -0.66
CA LEU A 276 3.26 -12.69 -0.57
C LEU A 276 2.62 -11.36 -0.94
N SER A 277 2.48 -10.48 0.03
CA SER A 277 1.78 -9.19 -0.09
C SER A 277 2.61 -8.03 0.44
N SER A 278 2.38 -6.84 -0.12
CA SER A 278 2.89 -5.58 0.40
C SER A 278 2.05 -4.99 1.54
N HIS A 279 0.86 -5.53 1.83
CA HIS A 279 0.05 -5.16 3.00
C HIS A 279 0.41 -5.99 4.23
N SER A 280 0.13 -5.46 5.40
CA SER A 280 0.07 -6.25 6.64
C SER A 280 -1.03 -7.30 6.55
N ASP A 281 -0.81 -8.45 7.17
CA ASP A 281 -1.82 -9.47 7.39
C ASP A 281 -2.70 -9.14 8.60
N PHE A 282 -3.67 -9.98 8.89
CA PHE A 282 -4.57 -9.79 10.03
C PHE A 282 -3.83 -9.59 11.36
N ASN A 283 -2.80 -10.39 11.63
CA ASN A 283 -2.01 -10.26 12.86
C ASN A 283 -1.26 -8.93 12.94
N GLY A 284 -0.75 -8.42 11.80
CA GLY A 284 -0.13 -7.11 11.71
C GLY A 284 -1.12 -5.97 12.00
N LEU A 285 -2.38 -6.09 11.52
CA LEU A 285 -3.43 -5.11 11.82
C LEU A 285 -3.72 -5.08 13.33
N ILE A 286 -3.89 -6.23 13.96
CA ILE A 286 -4.15 -6.33 15.41
C ILE A 286 -2.97 -5.82 16.23
N LYS A 287 -1.73 -6.13 15.81
CA LYS A 287 -0.52 -5.61 16.44
C LYS A 287 -0.51 -4.09 16.39
N TYR A 288 -0.79 -3.48 15.23
CA TYR A 288 -0.82 -2.02 15.08
C TYR A 288 -1.82 -1.39 16.06
N ILE A 289 -3.05 -1.90 16.14
CA ILE A 289 -4.07 -1.39 17.06
C ILE A 289 -3.60 -1.45 18.52
N ARG A 290 -3.05 -2.59 18.95
CA ARG A 290 -2.60 -2.78 20.35
C ARG A 290 -1.47 -1.83 20.75
N GLU A 291 -0.58 -1.49 19.81
CA GLU A 291 0.60 -0.66 20.07
C GLU A 291 0.33 0.83 19.83
N SER A 292 -0.75 1.19 19.13
CA SER A 292 -1.09 2.58 18.77
C SER A 292 -1.69 3.40 19.91
N ASN A 293 -2.15 2.77 20.99
CA ASN A 293 -2.92 3.40 22.07
C ASN A 293 -4.24 4.07 21.60
N ALA A 294 -4.80 3.60 20.48
CA ALA A 294 -6.01 4.20 19.92
C ALA A 294 -7.25 3.94 20.81
N GLU A 295 -8.00 5.00 21.08
CA GLU A 295 -9.29 4.95 21.75
C GLU A 295 -10.41 4.63 20.78
N ILE A 296 -10.26 5.07 19.52
CA ILE A 296 -11.20 4.84 18.44
C ILE A 296 -10.49 4.25 17.23
N VAL A 297 -11.03 3.15 16.70
CA VAL A 297 -10.55 2.50 15.48
C VAL A 297 -11.57 2.68 14.36
N VAL A 298 -11.11 3.14 13.20
CA VAL A 298 -11.88 3.34 11.99
C VAL A 298 -11.28 2.51 10.87
N PRO A 299 -11.73 1.28 10.60
CA PRO A 299 -11.22 0.50 9.49
C PRO A 299 -11.69 1.08 8.16
N VAL A 300 -10.78 1.10 7.21
CA VAL A 300 -11.04 1.55 5.84
C VAL A 300 -10.54 0.46 4.88
N TYR A 301 -11.18 0.36 3.72
CA TYR A 301 -10.91 -0.68 2.72
C TYR A 301 -11.22 -2.13 3.19
N GLY A 302 -11.18 -3.09 2.29
CA GLY A 302 -11.27 -4.53 2.59
C GLY A 302 -12.47 -4.99 3.44
N PHE A 303 -12.18 -5.75 4.50
CA PHE A 303 -13.19 -6.42 5.35
C PHE A 303 -13.61 -5.56 6.54
N ILE A 304 -14.18 -4.37 6.27
CA ILE A 304 -14.54 -3.38 7.30
C ILE A 304 -15.44 -3.99 8.39
N ASN A 305 -16.55 -4.63 8.04
CA ASN A 305 -17.54 -5.10 9.01
C ASN A 305 -16.99 -6.23 9.89
N GLU A 306 -16.34 -7.23 9.29
CA GLU A 306 -15.73 -8.34 10.03
C GLU A 306 -14.63 -7.83 10.97
N PHE A 307 -13.86 -6.84 10.52
CA PHE A 307 -12.80 -6.25 11.34
C PHE A 307 -13.36 -5.44 12.51
N LEU A 308 -14.39 -4.62 12.27
CA LEU A 308 -15.11 -3.89 13.32
C LEU A 308 -15.64 -4.83 14.41
N ASP A 309 -16.30 -5.92 13.98
CA ASP A 309 -16.84 -6.92 14.89
C ASP A 309 -15.76 -7.57 15.75
N TYR A 310 -14.64 -7.91 15.12
CA TYR A 310 -13.51 -8.50 15.85
C TYR A 310 -12.90 -7.52 16.85
N VAL A 311 -12.61 -6.28 16.45
CA VAL A 311 -11.99 -5.26 17.33
C VAL A 311 -12.90 -4.96 18.52
N ARG A 312 -14.20 -4.76 18.29
CA ARG A 312 -15.16 -4.50 19.38
C ARG A 312 -15.25 -5.67 20.37
N LYS A 313 -15.40 -6.90 19.87
CA LYS A 313 -15.63 -8.09 20.72
C LYS A 313 -14.35 -8.57 21.42
N THR A 314 -13.19 -8.45 20.76
CA THR A 314 -11.95 -9.05 21.26
C THR A 314 -11.05 -8.06 21.97
N LEU A 315 -11.02 -6.78 21.50
CA LEU A 315 -10.15 -5.75 22.07
C LEU A 315 -10.92 -4.75 22.95
N GLY A 316 -12.24 -4.73 22.87
CA GLY A 316 -13.08 -3.80 23.65
C GLY A 316 -12.93 -2.32 23.24
N ILE A 317 -12.33 -2.05 22.06
CA ILE A 317 -12.04 -0.70 21.61
C ILE A 317 -13.27 -0.13 20.86
N LYS A 318 -13.54 1.16 21.05
CA LYS A 318 -14.58 1.87 20.32
C LYS A 318 -14.27 1.91 18.82
N CYS A 319 -15.27 1.61 17.99
CA CYS A 319 -15.09 1.54 16.54
C CYS A 319 -16.11 2.39 15.81
N LEU A 320 -15.69 3.09 14.75
CA LEU A 320 -16.56 3.81 13.84
C LEU A 320 -16.60 3.11 12.47
N ASN A 321 -17.80 3.00 11.90
CA ASN A 321 -17.95 2.51 10.54
C ASN A 321 -18.02 3.71 9.56
N PRO A 322 -17.02 3.93 8.72
CA PRO A 322 -16.98 5.07 7.80
C PRO A 322 -18.07 4.99 6.71
N LEU A 323 -18.71 3.82 6.54
CA LEU A 323 -19.80 3.62 5.58
C LEU A 323 -21.15 4.10 6.13
N GLU A 324 -21.30 4.27 7.45
CA GLU A 324 -22.57 4.62 8.10
C GLU A 324 -22.77 6.12 8.32
N SER A 325 -21.88 6.99 7.88
CA SER A 325 -21.98 8.47 7.93
C SER A 325 -22.46 9.07 9.27
N ARG A 326 -22.25 8.40 10.40
CA ARG A 326 -22.67 8.90 11.72
C ARG A 326 -21.64 9.88 12.29
N ARG A 327 -22.10 11.00 12.83
CA ARG A 327 -21.30 11.83 13.73
C ARG A 327 -21.11 11.04 15.02
N VAL A 328 -19.88 10.90 15.46
CA VAL A 328 -19.60 10.39 16.80
C VAL A 328 -19.05 11.52 17.62
N GLU A 329 -19.77 11.85 18.68
CA GLU A 329 -19.28 12.73 19.73
C GLU A 329 -18.52 11.85 20.73
N VAL A 330 -17.25 12.16 20.93
CA VAL A 330 -16.37 11.43 21.87
C VAL A 330 -15.96 12.38 22.98
#